data_8ab6fbed0dee53ad3329266d3e4e364c
#
_entry.id   8ab6fbed0dee53ad3329266d3e4e364c
#
_cell.length_a   1.000
_cell.length_b   1.000
_cell.length_c   1.000
_cell.angle_alpha   90.00
_cell.angle_beta   90.00
_cell.angle_gamma   90.00
#
_symmetry.space_group_name_H-M   'P 1'
#
loop_
_entity.id
_entity.type
_entity.pdbx_description
1 polymer ?
#
loop_
_entity_poly.entity_id
_entity_poly.type
_entity_poly.pdbx_seq_one_letter_code
_entity_poly.pdbx_strand_id
1 'polypeptide(L)'
;PGAVLRSLLPTAVMLIMTWGLYRGRRLAAWAFIIVGLGESCIAMLYYFVAPLSHAPQGLRSLLLHGAIPASIANVLLPMVFAIAVACSMHHFPIRTDAGRLRRGSAAVVIALAVCIAAYLGFGLLRPGDFRPPATWHGLMHELPSRFIPIGFLNRSRPSFLPRTVAASVVDQTVGLVFWLVVLVVAVRWMREILLVDGRARANAGRLVELDGESMSFMTTWEGNHYWFSATGRSAMAYRVIHGIALTTTGPFGDRGEWSSDLREFARFSMQQSWSPVLYSVHREQRDQLAAMGWYSLEVGSEMVVDPRQWKTTGKKWQDIRTAINKAKRSGISDVMSTFNEAPNDIREQIEEISEQWAQLKALPEMKFTLGGVEELHDPRVRILYAIDAEGTVLGVTSWLPTWRDGRIIGRTLDFMRHRTDSPNGIMEFLICLLYT
;
A
#
# COMPACT_ATOMS: atom_id res chain seq x y z
N PRO A 1 27.21 25.23 1.12
CA PRO A 1 26.25 24.15 1.38
C PRO A 1 25.17 24.07 0.28
N GLY A 2 24.59 25.19 -0.13
CA GLY A 2 23.48 25.22 -1.13
C GLY A 2 23.86 24.71 -2.53
N ALA A 3 25.10 24.91 -2.97
CA ALA A 3 25.58 24.42 -4.26
C ALA A 3 25.70 22.88 -4.30
N VAL A 4 26.20 22.27 -3.21
CA VAL A 4 26.29 20.82 -3.08
C VAL A 4 24.88 20.18 -3.06
N LEU A 5 23.96 20.78 -2.31
CA LEU A 5 22.59 20.28 -2.24
C LEU A 5 21.89 20.34 -3.61
N ARG A 6 22.12 21.43 -4.37
CA ARG A 6 21.60 21.57 -5.74
C ARG A 6 22.18 20.52 -6.70
N SER A 7 23.44 20.13 -6.56
CA SER A 7 24.05 19.08 -7.41
C SER A 7 23.47 17.69 -7.18
N LEU A 8 22.84 17.44 -6.04
CA LEU A 8 22.17 16.17 -5.72
C LEU A 8 20.73 16.08 -6.26
N LEU A 9 20.13 17.20 -6.66
CA LEU A 9 18.74 17.23 -7.14
C LEU A 9 18.49 16.33 -8.38
N PRO A 10 19.33 16.34 -9.43
CA PRO A 10 19.13 15.45 -10.56
C PRO A 10 19.13 13.98 -10.16
N THR A 11 20.06 13.60 -9.27
CA THR A 11 20.14 12.22 -8.74
C THR A 11 18.88 11.87 -7.94
N ALA A 12 18.36 12.78 -7.11
CA ALA A 12 17.13 12.56 -6.36
C ALA A 12 15.91 12.39 -7.28
N VAL A 13 15.81 13.20 -8.35
CA VAL A 13 14.74 13.06 -9.35
C VAL A 13 14.85 11.72 -10.07
N MET A 14 16.05 11.31 -10.49
CA MET A 14 16.27 10.01 -11.12
C MET A 14 15.91 8.84 -10.21
N LEU A 15 16.26 8.89 -8.93
CA LEU A 15 15.89 7.86 -7.96
C LEU A 15 14.37 7.75 -7.79
N ILE A 16 13.66 8.90 -7.72
CA ILE A 16 12.19 8.90 -7.61
C ILE A 16 11.55 8.35 -8.90
N MET A 17 12.06 8.71 -10.06
CA MET A 17 11.57 8.19 -11.33
C MET A 17 11.81 6.67 -11.44
N THR A 18 13.00 6.19 -11.10
CA THR A 18 13.36 4.76 -11.08
C THR A 18 12.45 3.99 -10.12
N TRP A 19 12.22 4.53 -8.93
CA TRP A 19 11.29 3.94 -7.96
C TRP A 19 9.85 3.91 -8.51
N GLY A 20 9.41 4.96 -9.19
CA GLY A 20 8.10 5.01 -9.86
C GLY A 20 7.99 4.00 -11.00
N LEU A 21 9.05 3.81 -11.81
CA LEU A 21 9.11 2.79 -12.86
C LEU A 21 9.03 1.39 -12.26
N TYR A 22 9.82 1.11 -11.21
CA TYR A 22 9.77 -0.17 -10.50
C TYR A 22 8.36 -0.49 -9.97
N ARG A 23 7.60 0.53 -9.58
CA ARG A 23 6.22 0.43 -9.13
C ARG A 23 5.18 0.40 -10.28
N GLY A 24 5.60 0.34 -11.55
CA GLY A 24 4.70 0.32 -12.69
C GLY A 24 3.91 1.62 -12.93
N ARG A 25 4.37 2.76 -12.42
CA ARG A 25 3.68 4.05 -12.52
C ARG A 25 3.84 4.68 -13.91
N ARG A 26 2.73 4.88 -14.63
CA ARG A 26 2.72 5.48 -15.96
C ARG A 26 3.26 6.92 -15.98
N LEU A 27 3.02 7.67 -14.90
CA LEU A 27 3.55 9.04 -14.77
C LEU A 27 5.09 9.05 -14.70
N ALA A 28 5.69 8.07 -14.00
CA ALA A 28 7.14 7.92 -13.93
C ALA A 28 7.72 7.56 -15.31
N ALA A 29 7.05 6.70 -16.07
CA ALA A 29 7.45 6.35 -17.43
C ALA A 29 7.44 7.58 -18.35
N TRP A 30 6.38 8.38 -18.32
CA TRP A 30 6.34 9.63 -19.08
C TRP A 30 7.40 10.63 -18.62
N ALA A 31 7.60 10.80 -17.30
CA ALA A 31 8.65 11.68 -16.79
C ALA A 31 10.04 11.23 -17.26
N PHE A 32 10.33 9.93 -17.20
CA PHE A 32 11.59 9.35 -17.66
C PHE A 32 11.81 9.56 -19.17
N ILE A 33 10.78 9.38 -20.00
CA ILE A 33 10.84 9.63 -21.45
C ILE A 33 11.14 11.11 -21.72
N ILE A 34 10.40 12.02 -21.08
CA ILE A 34 10.56 13.47 -21.28
C ILE A 34 11.95 13.93 -20.85
N VAL A 35 12.43 13.50 -19.69
CA VAL A 35 13.77 13.86 -19.17
C VAL A 35 14.85 13.27 -20.07
N GLY A 36 14.78 11.99 -20.43
CA GLY A 36 15.76 11.34 -21.27
C GLY A 36 15.87 11.94 -22.68
N LEU A 37 14.74 12.24 -23.31
CA LEU A 37 14.73 12.95 -24.60
C LEU A 37 15.24 14.39 -24.45
N GLY A 38 14.90 15.07 -23.36
CA GLY A 38 15.41 16.41 -23.06
C GLY A 38 16.92 16.43 -22.87
N GLU A 39 17.47 15.50 -22.10
CA GLU A 39 18.92 15.33 -21.93
C GLU A 39 19.63 15.06 -23.26
N SER A 40 19.09 14.14 -24.09
CA SER A 40 19.62 13.85 -25.41
C SER A 40 19.61 15.09 -26.30
N CYS A 41 18.54 15.87 -26.31
CA CYS A 41 18.44 17.10 -27.10
C CYS A 41 19.46 18.16 -26.62
N ILE A 42 19.58 18.38 -25.32
CA ILE A 42 20.57 19.28 -24.72
C ILE A 42 21.99 18.85 -25.05
N ALA A 43 22.29 17.56 -24.90
CA ALA A 43 23.60 17.00 -25.22
C ALA A 43 23.92 17.15 -26.71
N MET A 44 22.95 16.93 -27.60
CA MET A 44 23.10 17.14 -29.04
C MET A 44 23.41 18.61 -29.37
N LEU A 45 22.66 19.54 -28.78
CA LEU A 45 22.90 20.98 -28.96
C LEU A 45 24.28 21.38 -28.45
N TYR A 46 24.68 20.89 -27.28
CA TYR A 46 25.95 21.25 -26.66
C TYR A 46 27.16 20.67 -27.40
N TYR A 47 27.13 19.39 -27.77
CA TYR A 47 28.29 18.72 -28.36
C TYR A 47 28.38 18.93 -29.90
N PHE A 48 27.27 19.07 -30.57
CA PHE A 48 27.27 19.08 -32.05
C PHE A 48 26.86 20.42 -32.66
N VAL A 49 25.89 21.14 -32.10
CA VAL A 49 25.38 22.40 -32.69
C VAL A 49 26.19 23.63 -32.22
N ALA A 50 26.44 23.76 -30.91
CA ALA A 50 27.16 24.92 -30.37
C ALA A 50 28.61 25.05 -30.89
N PRO A 51 29.41 23.99 -31.05
CA PRO A 51 30.75 24.05 -31.63
C PRO A 51 30.74 24.47 -33.11
N LEU A 52 29.67 24.14 -33.85
CA LEU A 52 29.54 24.48 -35.28
C LEU A 52 29.30 25.96 -35.51
N SER A 53 28.69 26.66 -34.54
CA SER A 53 28.32 28.06 -34.69
C SER A 53 29.42 29.07 -34.33
N HIS A 54 30.41 28.68 -33.45
CA HIS A 54 31.29 29.66 -32.78
C HIS A 54 32.79 29.30 -32.81
N ALA A 55 33.24 28.17 -33.35
CA ALA A 55 34.62 27.73 -33.29
C ALA A 55 35.45 28.03 -34.58
N PRO A 56 36.71 28.53 -34.44
CA PRO A 56 37.65 28.62 -35.55
C PRO A 56 37.96 27.22 -36.16
N GLN A 57 38.18 27.17 -37.45
CA GLN A 57 38.34 25.91 -38.22
C GLN A 57 39.37 24.93 -37.65
N GLY A 58 40.47 25.43 -37.06
CA GLY A 58 41.52 24.57 -36.45
C GLY A 58 41.13 23.92 -35.14
N LEU A 59 40.23 24.48 -34.36
CA LEU A 59 39.73 23.92 -33.08
C LEU A 59 38.67 22.84 -33.31
N ARG A 60 37.97 22.89 -34.45
CA ARG A 60 36.98 21.87 -34.85
C ARG A 60 37.57 20.49 -35.03
N SER A 61 38.76 20.39 -35.61
CA SER A 61 39.42 19.09 -35.84
C SER A 61 39.90 18.43 -34.55
N LEU A 62 40.37 19.21 -33.56
CA LEU A 62 40.83 18.70 -32.26
C LEU A 62 39.66 18.25 -31.35
N LEU A 63 38.54 18.99 -31.38
CA LEU A 63 37.33 18.62 -30.58
C LEU A 63 36.63 17.38 -31.17
N LEU A 64 36.70 17.17 -32.48
CA LEU A 64 36.04 16.03 -33.14
C LEU A 64 36.75 14.71 -32.94
N HIS A 65 38.10 14.64 -32.79
CA HIS A 65 38.84 13.39 -32.81
C HIS A 65 38.97 12.71 -31.40
N GLY A 66 38.92 13.48 -30.32
CA GLY A 66 39.16 12.92 -28.97
C GLY A 66 37.93 12.60 -28.13
N ALA A 67 36.81 13.32 -28.40
CA ALA A 67 35.62 13.26 -27.55
C ALA A 67 34.39 12.61 -28.20
N ILE A 68 34.49 12.20 -29.47
CA ILE A 68 33.34 11.67 -30.25
C ILE A 68 32.64 10.48 -29.58
N PRO A 69 33.35 9.43 -29.06
CA PRO A 69 32.65 8.28 -28.50
C PRO A 69 31.84 8.63 -27.23
N ALA A 70 32.40 9.47 -26.35
CA ALA A 70 31.73 9.91 -25.14
C ALA A 70 30.55 10.85 -25.42
N SER A 71 30.70 11.77 -26.40
CA SER A 71 29.65 12.69 -26.82
C SER A 71 28.48 11.94 -27.47
N ILE A 72 28.77 10.97 -28.34
CA ILE A 72 27.73 10.10 -28.93
C ILE A 72 27.03 9.29 -27.85
N ALA A 73 27.75 8.72 -26.88
CA ALA A 73 27.15 7.97 -25.80
C ALA A 73 26.22 8.85 -24.94
N ASN A 74 26.60 10.07 -24.63
CA ASN A 74 25.78 11.02 -23.87
C ASN A 74 24.47 11.43 -24.60
N VAL A 75 24.45 11.40 -25.94
CA VAL A 75 23.23 11.63 -26.72
C VAL A 75 22.41 10.36 -26.87
N LEU A 76 23.05 9.26 -27.25
CA LEU A 76 22.34 8.03 -27.61
C LEU A 76 21.79 7.27 -26.39
N LEU A 77 22.52 7.23 -25.27
CA LEU A 77 22.16 6.39 -24.13
C LEU A 77 20.81 6.83 -23.49
N PRO A 78 20.57 8.11 -23.15
CA PRO A 78 19.28 8.54 -22.64
C PRO A 78 18.14 8.36 -23.66
N MET A 79 18.43 8.55 -24.95
CA MET A 79 17.45 8.36 -26.03
C MET A 79 17.05 6.89 -26.15
N VAL A 80 17.99 5.97 -26.15
CA VAL A 80 17.72 4.52 -26.24
C VAL A 80 16.90 4.05 -25.04
N PHE A 81 17.25 4.48 -23.83
CA PHE A 81 16.47 4.17 -22.64
C PHE A 81 15.07 4.78 -22.69
N ALA A 82 14.91 6.01 -23.14
CA ALA A 82 13.62 6.64 -23.31
C ALA A 82 12.74 5.89 -24.33
N ILE A 83 13.30 5.46 -25.44
CA ILE A 83 12.61 4.63 -26.45
C ILE A 83 12.25 3.26 -25.87
N ALA A 84 13.16 2.61 -25.15
CA ALA A 84 12.89 1.33 -24.50
C ALA A 84 11.72 1.40 -23.52
N VAL A 85 11.68 2.45 -22.69
CA VAL A 85 10.55 2.71 -21.79
C VAL A 85 9.27 3.03 -22.58
N ALA A 86 9.34 3.78 -23.65
CA ALA A 86 8.19 4.09 -24.51
C ALA A 86 7.60 2.83 -25.17
N CYS A 87 8.45 1.93 -25.69
CA CYS A 87 8.03 0.63 -26.23
C CYS A 87 7.44 -0.29 -25.14
N SER A 88 7.87 -0.11 -23.91
CA SER A 88 7.43 -0.91 -22.75
C SER A 88 6.26 -0.28 -21.99
N MET A 89 5.58 0.75 -22.56
CA MET A 89 4.49 1.48 -21.87
C MET A 89 3.33 0.61 -21.40
N HIS A 90 3.13 -0.56 -21.98
CA HIS A 90 2.13 -1.53 -21.57
C HIS A 90 2.43 -2.15 -20.19
N HIS A 91 3.72 -2.13 -19.76
CA HIS A 91 4.13 -2.59 -18.42
C HIS A 91 3.92 -1.52 -17.32
N PHE A 92 3.48 -0.30 -17.70
CA PHE A 92 3.22 0.80 -16.76
C PHE A 92 1.74 1.23 -16.78
N PRO A 93 0.81 0.36 -16.38
CA PRO A 93 -0.62 0.65 -16.48
C PRO A 93 -1.15 1.52 -15.33
N ILE A 94 -0.41 1.69 -14.19
CA ILE A 94 -0.90 2.48 -13.04
C ILE A 94 -1.00 3.95 -13.40
N ARG A 95 -2.24 4.44 -13.49
CA ARG A 95 -2.53 5.84 -13.73
C ARG A 95 -2.65 6.60 -12.43
N THR A 96 -2.08 7.80 -12.36
CA THR A 96 -2.30 8.70 -11.24
C THR A 96 -3.66 9.36 -11.39
N ASP A 97 -4.43 9.44 -10.31
CA ASP A 97 -5.73 10.12 -10.29
C ASP A 97 -5.61 11.57 -10.77
N ALA A 98 -6.52 11.97 -11.66
CA ALA A 98 -6.51 13.31 -12.27
C ALA A 98 -6.66 14.43 -11.24
N GLY A 99 -7.45 14.20 -10.17
CA GLY A 99 -7.62 15.18 -9.09
C GLY A 99 -6.33 15.38 -8.29
N ARG A 100 -5.57 14.31 -8.02
CA ARG A 100 -4.27 14.39 -7.35
C ARG A 100 -3.23 15.07 -8.25
N LEU A 101 -3.22 14.71 -9.54
CA LEU A 101 -2.31 15.33 -10.50
C LEU A 101 -2.55 16.85 -10.56
N ARG A 102 -3.79 17.29 -10.69
CA ARG A 102 -4.16 18.71 -10.72
C ARG A 102 -3.77 19.45 -9.44
N ARG A 103 -4.07 18.88 -8.26
CA ARG A 103 -3.68 19.49 -6.97
C ARG A 103 -2.18 19.59 -6.78
N GLY A 104 -1.45 18.53 -7.12
CA GLY A 104 0.01 18.52 -7.04
C GLY A 104 0.64 19.51 -8.02
N SER A 105 0.16 19.55 -9.29
CA SER A 105 0.63 20.52 -10.28
C SER A 105 0.35 21.96 -9.84
N ALA A 106 -0.84 22.23 -9.29
CA ALA A 106 -1.16 23.55 -8.75
C ALA A 106 -0.20 23.94 -7.60
N ALA A 107 0.11 23.02 -6.70
CA ALA A 107 1.06 23.26 -5.61
C ALA A 107 2.47 23.60 -6.14
N VAL A 108 2.95 22.92 -7.18
CA VAL A 108 4.24 23.22 -7.83
C VAL A 108 4.22 24.60 -8.48
N VAL A 109 3.14 24.96 -9.22
CA VAL A 109 3.01 26.27 -9.86
C VAL A 109 2.94 27.40 -8.83
N ILE A 110 2.19 27.22 -7.75
CA ILE A 110 2.10 28.19 -6.65
C ILE A 110 3.48 28.35 -5.98
N ALA A 111 4.17 27.24 -5.69
CA ALA A 111 5.51 27.31 -5.10
C ALA A 111 6.49 28.04 -6.00
N LEU A 112 6.47 27.80 -7.32
CA LEU A 112 7.28 28.51 -8.28
C LEU A 112 6.98 30.02 -8.26
N ALA A 113 5.71 30.38 -8.32
CA ALA A 113 5.29 31.79 -8.30
C ALA A 113 5.71 32.50 -7.01
N VAL A 114 5.52 31.85 -5.85
CA VAL A 114 5.94 32.40 -4.55
C VAL A 114 7.47 32.57 -4.48
N CYS A 115 8.23 31.58 -4.93
CA CYS A 115 9.69 31.63 -4.95
C CYS A 115 10.21 32.73 -5.90
N ILE A 116 9.61 32.87 -7.08
CA ILE A 116 9.95 33.95 -8.02
C ILE A 116 9.63 35.32 -7.39
N ALA A 117 8.45 35.48 -6.80
CA ALA A 117 8.05 36.72 -6.16
C ALA A 117 8.97 37.08 -4.98
N ALA A 118 9.35 36.10 -4.17
CA ALA A 118 10.30 36.30 -3.05
C ALA A 118 11.69 36.74 -3.56
N TYR A 119 12.21 36.09 -4.60
CA TYR A 119 13.50 36.43 -5.19
C TYR A 119 13.50 37.83 -5.79
N LEU A 120 12.52 38.14 -6.66
CA LEU A 120 12.40 39.45 -7.31
C LEU A 120 12.08 40.55 -6.30
N GLY A 121 11.14 40.30 -5.37
CA GLY A 121 10.77 41.25 -4.33
C GLY A 121 11.95 41.61 -3.46
N PHE A 122 12.75 40.64 -2.99
CA PHE A 122 13.93 40.91 -2.21
C PHE A 122 15.00 41.71 -2.99
N GLY A 123 15.27 41.31 -4.25
CA GLY A 123 16.26 41.99 -5.11
C GLY A 123 15.89 43.43 -5.44
N LEU A 124 14.59 43.74 -5.65
CA LEU A 124 14.10 45.07 -5.94
C LEU A 124 14.00 45.94 -4.69
N LEU A 125 13.63 45.40 -3.54
CA LEU A 125 13.51 46.14 -2.28
C LEU A 125 14.89 46.44 -1.65
N ARG A 126 15.89 45.62 -1.91
CA ARG A 126 17.23 45.74 -1.36
C ARG A 126 18.32 45.58 -2.41
N PRO A 127 18.37 46.46 -3.44
CA PRO A 127 19.35 46.35 -4.52
C PRO A 127 20.80 46.53 -4.06
N GLY A 128 21.01 47.28 -2.99
CA GLY A 128 22.34 47.52 -2.41
C GLY A 128 22.95 46.28 -1.70
N ASP A 129 22.17 45.27 -1.42
CA ASP A 129 22.62 43.99 -0.84
C ASP A 129 23.35 43.10 -1.87
N PHE A 130 23.42 43.55 -3.14
CA PHE A 130 24.11 42.88 -4.25
C PHE A 130 25.23 43.75 -4.81
N ARG A 131 26.25 43.15 -5.42
CA ARG A 131 27.37 43.84 -6.04
C ARG A 131 27.64 43.30 -7.45
N PRO A 132 27.46 44.12 -8.52
CA PRO A 132 26.84 45.45 -8.55
C PRO A 132 25.40 45.43 -8.05
N PRO A 133 24.78 46.61 -7.76
CA PRO A 133 23.37 46.64 -7.31
C PRO A 133 22.43 45.90 -8.25
N ALA A 134 21.50 45.14 -7.69
CA ALA A 134 20.57 44.36 -8.46
C ALA A 134 19.67 45.28 -9.32
N THR A 135 19.57 44.94 -10.61
CA THR A 135 18.68 45.63 -11.56
C THR A 135 17.60 44.64 -12.01
N TRP A 136 16.48 45.15 -12.46
CA TRP A 136 15.39 44.31 -13.01
C TRP A 136 15.91 43.35 -14.09
N HIS A 137 16.68 43.88 -15.07
CA HIS A 137 17.27 43.05 -16.11
C HIS A 137 18.22 41.99 -15.60
N GLY A 138 19.07 42.33 -14.63
CA GLY A 138 20.00 41.40 -13.99
C GLY A 138 19.25 40.29 -13.25
N LEU A 139 18.22 40.64 -12.49
CA LEU A 139 17.39 39.66 -11.75
C LEU A 139 16.68 38.70 -12.71
N MET A 140 16.09 39.21 -13.81
CA MET A 140 15.43 38.36 -14.81
C MET A 140 16.42 37.46 -15.56
N HIS A 141 17.62 37.94 -15.86
CA HIS A 141 18.66 37.14 -16.51
C HIS A 141 19.16 35.99 -15.58
N GLU A 142 19.26 36.25 -14.28
CA GLU A 142 19.71 35.26 -13.31
C GLU A 142 18.59 34.30 -12.87
N LEU A 143 17.31 34.62 -13.10
CA LEU A 143 16.17 33.85 -12.65
C LEU A 143 16.23 32.33 -13.04
N PRO A 144 16.50 31.98 -14.32
CA PRO A 144 16.60 30.57 -14.72
C PRO A 144 17.69 29.79 -13.95
N SER A 145 18.82 30.43 -13.67
CA SER A 145 19.95 29.82 -12.98
C SER A 145 19.63 29.46 -11.53
N ARG A 146 18.58 30.05 -10.92
CA ARG A 146 18.13 29.76 -9.55
C ARG A 146 17.27 28.53 -9.46
N PHE A 147 16.49 28.24 -10.50
CA PHE A 147 15.53 27.14 -10.53
C PHE A 147 16.02 25.93 -11.31
N ILE A 148 16.93 26.11 -12.29
CA ILE A 148 17.49 25.00 -13.05
C ILE A 148 18.70 24.41 -12.32
N PRO A 149 18.74 23.09 -12.06
CA PRO A 149 19.89 22.44 -11.40
C PRO A 149 21.19 22.66 -12.17
N ILE A 150 22.28 22.88 -11.44
CA ILE A 150 23.58 23.31 -11.97
C ILE A 150 24.15 22.39 -13.07
N GLY A 151 23.76 21.11 -13.10
CA GLY A 151 24.24 20.16 -14.10
C GLY A 151 23.72 20.40 -15.51
N PHE A 152 22.70 21.24 -15.69
CA PHE A 152 22.06 21.47 -17.00
C PHE A 152 22.43 22.81 -17.64
N LEU A 153 23.13 23.71 -16.95
CA LEU A 153 23.50 25.02 -17.47
C LEU A 153 25.01 25.26 -17.33
N ASN A 154 25.65 25.54 -18.49
CA ASN A 154 27.03 26.04 -18.49
C ASN A 154 26.99 27.49 -17.98
N ARG A 155 27.75 27.79 -16.92
CA ARG A 155 27.68 29.08 -16.22
C ARG A 155 28.27 30.23 -17.05
N SER A 156 27.45 31.12 -17.51
CA SER A 156 27.85 32.48 -17.73
C SER A 156 28.26 33.14 -16.38
N ARG A 157 29.16 34.13 -16.39
CA ARG A 157 29.52 34.88 -15.22
C ARG A 157 28.25 35.49 -14.58
N PRO A 158 28.06 35.35 -13.24
CA PRO A 158 26.87 35.88 -12.59
C PRO A 158 26.83 37.43 -12.77
N SER A 159 25.64 37.96 -13.08
CA SER A 159 25.42 39.41 -13.28
C SER A 159 25.66 40.24 -12.02
N PHE A 160 25.49 39.61 -10.84
CA PHE A 160 25.76 40.21 -9.52
C PHE A 160 26.03 39.12 -8.46
N LEU A 161 26.68 39.53 -7.37
CA LEU A 161 26.98 38.64 -6.26
C LEU A 161 26.30 39.16 -4.98
N PRO A 162 25.76 38.29 -4.11
CA PRO A 162 25.19 38.69 -2.84
C PRO A 162 26.31 39.22 -1.89
N ARG A 163 26.07 40.38 -1.27
CA ARG A 163 26.99 41.05 -0.34
C ARG A 163 26.61 40.77 1.10
N THR A 164 25.33 40.66 1.41
CA THR A 164 24.81 40.41 2.75
C THR A 164 24.45 38.96 2.98
N VAL A 165 24.38 38.52 4.23
CA VAL A 165 23.93 37.18 4.58
C VAL A 165 22.50 36.93 4.12
N ALA A 166 21.60 37.93 4.26
CA ALA A 166 20.24 37.85 3.83
C ALA A 166 20.12 37.63 2.31
N ALA A 167 20.85 38.39 1.49
CA ALA A 167 20.92 38.22 0.05
C ALA A 167 21.46 36.83 -0.32
N SER A 168 22.51 36.36 0.38
CA SER A 168 23.08 35.04 0.14
C SER A 168 22.08 33.89 0.49
N VAL A 169 21.32 34.06 1.57
CA VAL A 169 20.28 33.09 1.95
C VAL A 169 19.19 33.02 0.88
N VAL A 170 18.61 34.16 0.48
CA VAL A 170 17.58 34.20 -0.54
C VAL A 170 18.11 33.61 -1.85
N ASP A 171 19.28 33.99 -2.30
CA ASP A 171 19.95 33.55 -3.52
C ASP A 171 20.14 32.02 -3.56
N GLN A 172 20.47 31.41 -2.44
CA GLN A 172 20.76 29.97 -2.34
C GLN A 172 19.53 29.11 -2.03
N THR A 173 18.55 29.64 -1.26
CA THR A 173 17.45 28.83 -0.72
C THR A 173 16.21 28.82 -1.61
N VAL A 174 15.94 29.85 -2.40
CA VAL A 174 14.73 29.95 -3.23
C VAL A 174 14.59 28.73 -4.17
N GLY A 175 15.66 28.38 -4.88
CA GLY A 175 15.65 27.20 -5.75
C GLY A 175 15.56 25.88 -4.97
N LEU A 176 16.18 25.79 -3.80
CA LEU A 176 16.11 24.59 -2.95
C LEU A 176 14.69 24.36 -2.42
N VAL A 177 14.02 25.40 -1.95
CA VAL A 177 12.63 25.31 -1.47
C VAL A 177 11.70 24.88 -2.59
N PHE A 178 11.82 25.49 -3.77
CA PHE A 178 11.04 25.06 -4.94
C PHE A 178 11.23 23.57 -5.25
N TRP A 179 12.47 23.12 -5.36
CA TRP A 179 12.75 21.70 -5.67
C TRP A 179 12.34 20.75 -4.56
N LEU A 180 12.41 21.16 -3.30
CA LEU A 180 11.87 20.36 -2.20
C LEU A 180 10.36 20.12 -2.38
N VAL A 181 9.61 21.15 -2.76
CA VAL A 181 8.18 21.00 -3.05
C VAL A 181 7.97 20.07 -4.23
N VAL A 182 8.74 20.21 -5.31
CA VAL A 182 8.67 19.31 -6.49
C VAL A 182 8.92 17.86 -6.07
N LEU A 183 9.98 17.61 -5.29
CA LEU A 183 10.33 16.26 -4.83
C LEU A 183 9.23 15.67 -3.92
N VAL A 184 8.70 16.47 -2.98
CA VAL A 184 7.59 16.03 -2.11
C VAL A 184 6.34 15.70 -2.93
N VAL A 185 5.98 16.52 -3.91
CA VAL A 185 4.83 16.26 -4.80
C VAL A 185 5.10 15.01 -5.65
N ALA A 186 6.30 14.86 -6.22
CA ALA A 186 6.66 13.68 -7.00
C ALA A 186 6.58 12.40 -6.16
N VAL A 187 7.11 12.40 -4.93
CA VAL A 187 6.98 11.26 -4.01
C VAL A 187 5.51 10.98 -3.68
N ARG A 188 4.69 12.02 -3.44
CA ARG A 188 3.25 11.84 -3.21
C ARG A 188 2.53 11.23 -4.41
N TRP A 189 2.90 11.58 -5.64
CA TRP A 189 2.34 10.97 -6.85
C TRP A 189 2.78 9.51 -7.02
N MET A 190 3.99 9.15 -6.55
CA MET A 190 4.52 7.79 -6.65
C MET A 190 4.12 6.90 -5.47
N ARG A 191 3.73 7.48 -4.32
CA ARG A 191 3.19 6.71 -3.19
C ARG A 191 1.76 6.27 -3.48
N GLU A 192 1.48 4.99 -3.20
CA GLU A 192 0.13 4.55 -2.91
C GLU A 192 -0.23 5.09 -1.52
N ILE A 193 -1.19 5.98 -1.47
CA ILE A 193 -1.88 6.26 -0.22
C ILE A 193 -3.07 5.30 -0.23
N LEU A 194 -2.84 4.09 0.23
CA LEU A 194 -3.90 3.23 0.73
C LEU A 194 -4.34 3.89 2.06
N LEU A 195 -5.22 4.88 1.95
CA LEU A 195 -5.88 5.42 3.12
C LEU A 195 -6.78 4.32 3.62
N VAL A 196 -6.51 3.80 4.81
CA VAL A 196 -7.47 3.03 5.58
C VAL A 196 -8.58 4.01 5.93
N ASP A 197 -9.62 4.04 5.11
CA ASP A 197 -10.78 4.89 5.34
C ASP A 197 -11.67 4.18 6.36
N GLY A 198 -11.73 4.71 7.58
CA GLY A 198 -12.60 4.18 8.63
C GLY A 198 -14.08 4.13 8.22
N ARG A 199 -14.51 5.01 7.31
CA ARG A 199 -15.86 4.97 6.72
C ARG A 199 -16.03 3.78 5.79
N ALA A 200 -15.01 3.45 4.99
CA ALA A 200 -15.01 2.28 4.12
C ALA A 200 -15.12 0.98 4.95
N ARG A 201 -14.39 0.89 6.06
CA ARG A 201 -14.48 -0.24 7.00
C ARG A 201 -15.89 -0.36 7.62
N ALA A 202 -16.47 0.73 8.07
CA ALA A 202 -17.82 0.75 8.63
C ALA A 202 -18.88 0.34 7.59
N ASN A 203 -18.73 0.80 6.33
CA ASN A 203 -19.61 0.39 5.24
C ASN A 203 -19.47 -1.09 4.92
N ALA A 204 -18.24 -1.60 4.84
CA ALA A 204 -17.96 -3.02 4.63
C ALA A 204 -18.59 -3.87 5.74
N GLY A 205 -18.47 -3.46 7.01
CA GLY A 205 -19.10 -4.13 8.13
C GLY A 205 -20.62 -4.27 7.98
N ARG A 206 -21.31 -3.21 7.54
CA ARG A 206 -22.75 -3.25 7.25
C ARG A 206 -23.10 -4.21 6.10
N LEU A 207 -22.26 -4.29 5.08
CA LEU A 207 -22.49 -5.22 3.97
C LEU A 207 -22.27 -6.67 4.39
N VAL A 208 -21.27 -6.93 5.25
CA VAL A 208 -21.05 -8.26 5.85
C VAL A 208 -22.25 -8.68 6.69
N GLU A 209 -22.84 -7.77 7.45
CA GLU A 209 -24.04 -8.03 8.25
C GLU A 209 -25.29 -8.24 7.38
N LEU A 210 -25.31 -7.71 6.16
CA LEU A 210 -26.39 -8.00 5.20
C LEU A 210 -26.29 -9.44 4.69
N ASP A 211 -25.14 -9.81 4.13
CA ASP A 211 -24.90 -11.18 3.65
C ASP A 211 -23.40 -11.42 3.46
N GLY A 212 -22.94 -12.63 3.82
CA GLY A 212 -21.56 -13.05 3.68
C GLY A 212 -21.40 -14.56 3.81
N GLU A 213 -20.23 -15.05 3.47
CA GLU A 213 -19.79 -16.41 3.67
C GLU A 213 -19.12 -16.57 5.05
N SER A 214 -18.72 -17.79 5.40
CA SER A 214 -18.13 -18.14 6.70
C SER A 214 -16.96 -17.27 7.13
N MET A 215 -16.11 -16.85 6.18
CA MET A 215 -14.94 -16.03 6.45
C MET A 215 -15.19 -14.51 6.23
N SER A 216 -16.38 -14.11 5.82
CA SER A 216 -16.63 -12.71 5.47
C SER A 216 -16.47 -11.75 6.65
N PHE A 217 -16.65 -12.22 7.89
CA PHE A 217 -16.38 -11.38 9.06
C PHE A 217 -14.92 -10.94 9.18
N MET A 218 -13.96 -11.77 8.75
CA MET A 218 -12.52 -11.44 8.75
C MET A 218 -12.21 -10.25 7.83
N THR A 219 -13.09 -9.92 6.88
CA THR A 219 -12.93 -8.73 6.03
C THR A 219 -13.02 -7.42 6.81
N THR A 220 -13.65 -7.42 7.99
CA THR A 220 -13.78 -6.24 8.85
C THR A 220 -12.52 -5.95 9.66
N TRP A 221 -11.53 -6.85 9.67
CA TRP A 221 -10.29 -6.71 10.43
C TRP A 221 -9.38 -5.61 9.87
N GLU A 222 -8.45 -5.15 10.69
CA GLU A 222 -7.53 -4.10 10.34
C GLU A 222 -6.57 -4.51 9.20
N GLY A 223 -6.17 -3.53 8.39
CA GLY A 223 -5.26 -3.73 7.26
C GLY A 223 -5.93 -4.15 5.95
N ASN A 224 -7.24 -4.38 5.93
CA ASN A 224 -7.99 -4.64 4.71
C ASN A 224 -8.36 -3.32 3.99
N HIS A 225 -8.29 -3.34 2.67
CA HIS A 225 -8.84 -2.33 1.76
C HIS A 225 -10.12 -2.87 1.14
N TYR A 226 -10.96 -1.97 0.67
CA TYR A 226 -12.26 -2.35 0.13
C TYR A 226 -12.44 -1.80 -1.27
N TRP A 227 -12.88 -2.66 -2.15
CA TRP A 227 -13.50 -2.32 -3.40
C TRP A 227 -15.02 -2.45 -3.23
N PHE A 228 -15.77 -1.44 -3.64
CA PHE A 228 -17.24 -1.46 -3.60
C PHE A 228 -17.77 -1.53 -5.02
N SER A 229 -18.86 -2.26 -5.22
CA SER A 229 -19.60 -2.25 -6.48
C SER A 229 -20.08 -0.84 -6.84
N ALA A 230 -20.43 -0.62 -8.10
CA ALA A 230 -20.94 0.67 -8.57
C ALA A 230 -22.24 1.08 -7.86
N THR A 231 -23.01 0.12 -7.38
CA THR A 231 -24.26 0.34 -6.61
C THR A 231 -23.99 0.60 -5.14
N GLY A 232 -22.81 0.24 -4.62
CA GLY A 232 -22.45 0.28 -3.21
C GLY A 232 -23.16 -0.78 -2.34
N ARG A 233 -23.83 -1.77 -2.96
CA ARG A 233 -24.57 -2.83 -2.26
C ARG A 233 -23.75 -4.07 -1.98
N SER A 234 -22.60 -4.21 -2.63
CA SER A 234 -21.65 -5.30 -2.43
C SER A 234 -20.22 -4.78 -2.40
N ALA A 235 -19.31 -5.59 -1.87
CA ALA A 235 -17.90 -5.23 -1.78
C ALA A 235 -17.01 -6.47 -1.76
N MET A 236 -15.71 -6.22 -1.98
CA MET A 236 -14.62 -7.19 -1.79
C MET A 236 -13.53 -6.55 -0.94
N ALA A 237 -13.05 -7.28 0.06
CA ALA A 237 -11.90 -6.87 0.87
C ALA A 237 -10.63 -7.48 0.30
N TYR A 238 -9.56 -6.68 0.28
CA TYR A 238 -8.27 -7.12 -0.25
C TYR A 238 -7.09 -6.45 0.45
N ARG A 239 -5.92 -7.08 0.35
CA ARG A 239 -4.63 -6.49 0.73
C ARG A 239 -3.72 -6.49 -0.48
N VAL A 240 -2.85 -5.46 -0.59
CA VAL A 240 -1.87 -5.40 -1.68
C VAL A 240 -0.49 -5.73 -1.14
N ILE A 241 0.08 -6.82 -1.63
CA ILE A 241 1.41 -7.31 -1.23
C ILE A 241 2.21 -7.54 -2.51
N HIS A 242 3.29 -6.79 -2.71
CA HIS A 242 4.20 -6.92 -3.87
C HIS A 242 3.48 -6.92 -5.24
N GLY A 243 2.43 -6.10 -5.39
CA GLY A 243 1.66 -6.04 -6.64
C GLY A 243 0.60 -7.12 -6.81
N ILE A 244 0.34 -7.91 -5.76
CA ILE A 244 -0.74 -8.89 -5.72
C ILE A 244 -1.88 -8.30 -4.89
N ALA A 245 -3.08 -8.21 -5.47
CA ALA A 245 -4.31 -7.91 -4.75
C ALA A 245 -4.91 -9.22 -4.24
N LEU A 246 -4.60 -9.56 -2.99
CA LEU A 246 -5.06 -10.77 -2.32
C LEU A 246 -6.36 -10.47 -1.58
N THR A 247 -7.45 -11.17 -1.92
CA THR A 247 -8.71 -11.02 -1.18
C THR A 247 -8.72 -11.89 0.08
N THR A 248 -9.46 -11.45 1.08
CA THR A 248 -9.65 -12.21 2.33
C THR A 248 -10.68 -13.34 2.15
N THR A 249 -11.68 -13.10 1.29
CA THR A 249 -12.73 -14.04 0.90
C THR A 249 -13.31 -13.61 -0.45
N GLY A 250 -14.37 -14.25 -0.91
CA GLY A 250 -15.19 -13.78 -2.04
C GLY A 250 -15.94 -12.47 -1.75
N PRO A 251 -16.86 -12.05 -2.64
CA PRO A 251 -17.73 -10.90 -2.43
C PRO A 251 -18.62 -11.07 -1.19
N PHE A 252 -19.06 -9.94 -0.62
CA PHE A 252 -20.05 -9.89 0.45
C PHE A 252 -21.01 -8.72 0.22
N GLY A 253 -22.21 -8.78 0.85
CA GLY A 253 -23.33 -7.91 0.59
C GLY A 253 -24.34 -8.54 -0.35
N ASP A 254 -24.93 -7.77 -1.27
CA ASP A 254 -25.99 -8.27 -2.17
C ASP A 254 -25.49 -9.42 -3.07
N ARG A 255 -26.00 -10.64 -2.82
CA ARG A 255 -25.63 -11.86 -3.58
C ARG A 255 -25.93 -11.74 -5.06
N GLY A 256 -26.92 -10.95 -5.45
CA GLY A 256 -27.27 -10.73 -6.85
C GLY A 256 -26.14 -10.08 -7.65
N GLU A 257 -25.24 -9.37 -6.98
CA GLU A 257 -24.11 -8.69 -7.61
C GLU A 257 -22.80 -9.51 -7.62
N TRP A 258 -22.68 -10.56 -6.83
CA TRP A 258 -21.41 -11.29 -6.65
C TRP A 258 -20.75 -11.77 -7.94
N SER A 259 -21.55 -12.23 -8.88
CA SER A 259 -21.05 -12.67 -10.20
C SER A 259 -20.44 -11.52 -11.02
N SER A 260 -21.01 -10.32 -10.95
CA SER A 260 -20.45 -9.13 -11.58
C SER A 260 -19.24 -8.61 -10.82
N ASP A 261 -19.29 -8.67 -9.49
CA ASP A 261 -18.23 -8.20 -8.62
C ASP A 261 -16.90 -8.89 -8.86
N LEU A 262 -16.90 -10.21 -9.05
CA LEU A 262 -15.69 -10.95 -9.37
C LEU A 262 -15.03 -10.45 -10.66
N ARG A 263 -15.81 -10.16 -11.70
CA ARG A 263 -15.29 -9.61 -12.96
C ARG A 263 -14.80 -8.17 -12.83
N GLU A 264 -15.56 -7.37 -12.11
CA GLU A 264 -15.25 -5.94 -11.95
C GLU A 264 -14.06 -5.72 -11.04
N PHE A 265 -13.95 -6.48 -9.94
CA PHE A 265 -12.79 -6.46 -9.07
C PHE A 265 -11.52 -6.94 -9.79
N ALA A 266 -11.62 -7.98 -10.62
CA ALA A 266 -10.49 -8.42 -11.44
C ALA A 266 -10.04 -7.32 -12.40
N ARG A 267 -10.98 -6.64 -13.07
CA ARG A 267 -10.69 -5.51 -13.96
C ARG A 267 -10.10 -4.34 -13.17
N PHE A 268 -10.65 -3.99 -12.02
CA PHE A 268 -10.13 -2.96 -11.13
C PHE A 268 -8.68 -3.26 -10.72
N SER A 269 -8.39 -4.49 -10.27
CA SER A 269 -7.04 -4.90 -9.88
C SER A 269 -6.05 -4.77 -11.04
N MET A 270 -6.42 -5.24 -12.23
CA MET A 270 -5.58 -5.11 -13.43
C MET A 270 -5.35 -3.64 -13.82
N GLN A 271 -6.35 -2.76 -13.66
CA GLN A 271 -6.19 -1.32 -13.91
C GLN A 271 -5.24 -0.65 -12.92
N GLN A 272 -5.10 -1.22 -11.72
CA GLN A 272 -4.10 -0.80 -10.73
C GLN A 272 -2.75 -1.50 -10.90
N SER A 273 -2.60 -2.36 -11.90
CA SER A 273 -1.45 -3.25 -12.13
C SER A 273 -1.18 -4.25 -11.01
N TRP A 274 -2.23 -4.66 -10.37
CA TRP A 274 -2.15 -5.75 -9.43
C TRP A 274 -2.60 -7.05 -10.09
N SER A 275 -1.94 -8.14 -9.75
CA SER A 275 -2.40 -9.48 -10.07
C SER A 275 -3.45 -9.87 -9.02
N PRO A 276 -4.73 -10.01 -9.39
CA PRO A 276 -5.75 -10.41 -8.43
C PRO A 276 -5.58 -11.88 -8.06
N VAL A 277 -5.60 -12.16 -6.76
CA VAL A 277 -5.64 -13.51 -6.17
C VAL A 277 -6.82 -13.57 -5.23
N LEU A 278 -7.76 -14.44 -5.51
CA LEU A 278 -8.96 -14.63 -4.72
C LEU A 278 -8.75 -15.80 -3.78
N TYR A 279 -8.78 -15.53 -2.46
CA TYR A 279 -8.65 -16.54 -1.42
C TYR A 279 -10.02 -16.97 -0.89
N SER A 280 -10.16 -18.23 -0.49
CA SER A 280 -11.38 -18.77 0.12
C SER A 280 -12.66 -18.53 -0.70
N VAL A 281 -12.59 -18.80 -2.00
CA VAL A 281 -13.76 -18.76 -2.87
C VAL A 281 -14.43 -20.13 -2.90
N HIS A 282 -15.76 -20.13 -2.92
CA HIS A 282 -16.55 -21.35 -2.98
C HIS A 282 -16.64 -21.92 -4.41
N ARG A 283 -17.12 -23.17 -4.54
CA ARG A 283 -17.18 -23.90 -5.80
C ARG A 283 -17.89 -23.11 -6.91
N GLU A 284 -19.03 -22.50 -6.62
CA GLU A 284 -19.81 -21.74 -7.61
C GLU A 284 -19.01 -20.57 -8.19
N GLN A 285 -18.32 -19.84 -7.33
CA GLN A 285 -17.44 -18.72 -7.72
C GLN A 285 -16.22 -19.23 -8.49
N ARG A 286 -15.63 -20.36 -8.06
CA ARG A 286 -14.52 -21.03 -8.77
C ARG A 286 -14.91 -21.37 -10.19
N ASP A 287 -16.07 -21.98 -10.40
CA ASP A 287 -16.52 -22.43 -11.73
C ASP A 287 -16.76 -21.23 -12.67
N GLN A 288 -17.28 -20.13 -12.13
CA GLN A 288 -17.39 -18.87 -12.86
C GLN A 288 -16.01 -18.29 -13.24
N LEU A 289 -15.05 -18.28 -12.32
CA LEU A 289 -13.70 -17.79 -12.55
C LEU A 289 -12.95 -18.68 -13.57
N ALA A 290 -13.16 -20.00 -13.52
CA ALA A 290 -12.61 -20.93 -14.49
C ALA A 290 -13.10 -20.63 -15.91
N ALA A 291 -14.39 -20.28 -16.07
CA ALA A 291 -14.95 -19.84 -17.35
C ALA A 291 -14.32 -18.53 -17.87
N MET A 292 -13.71 -17.72 -16.98
CA MET A 292 -12.95 -16.52 -17.32
C MET A 292 -11.45 -16.80 -17.56
N GLY A 293 -11.02 -18.05 -17.55
CA GLY A 293 -9.62 -18.45 -17.75
C GLY A 293 -8.73 -18.39 -16.50
N TRP A 294 -9.32 -18.37 -15.30
CA TRP A 294 -8.57 -18.40 -14.06
C TRP A 294 -8.20 -19.81 -13.63
N TYR A 295 -7.04 -19.94 -13.04
CA TYR A 295 -6.60 -21.18 -12.39
C TYR A 295 -7.01 -21.16 -10.92
N SER A 296 -7.35 -22.34 -10.37
CA SER A 296 -7.67 -22.50 -8.96
C SER A 296 -6.83 -23.61 -8.34
N LEU A 297 -6.48 -23.40 -7.07
CA LEU A 297 -5.83 -24.39 -6.22
C LEU A 297 -6.74 -24.65 -5.01
N GLU A 298 -7.00 -25.90 -4.71
CA GLU A 298 -7.68 -26.28 -3.47
C GLU A 298 -6.69 -26.15 -2.31
N VAL A 299 -7.00 -25.27 -1.36
CA VAL A 299 -6.16 -24.99 -0.19
C VAL A 299 -6.68 -25.62 1.08
N GLY A 300 -7.88 -26.15 1.06
CA GLY A 300 -8.52 -26.82 2.21
C GLY A 300 -9.97 -27.12 1.95
N SER A 301 -10.60 -27.74 2.95
CA SER A 301 -12.04 -28.04 2.94
C SER A 301 -12.70 -27.37 4.15
N GLU A 302 -13.82 -26.73 3.91
CA GLU A 302 -14.66 -26.18 4.98
C GLU A 302 -15.58 -27.27 5.53
N MET A 303 -15.52 -27.44 6.86
CA MET A 303 -16.38 -28.39 7.57
C MET A 303 -17.58 -27.66 8.15
N VAL A 304 -18.74 -27.89 7.55
CA VAL A 304 -20.01 -27.31 8.02
C VAL A 304 -20.76 -28.34 8.86
N VAL A 305 -21.13 -27.95 10.07
CA VAL A 305 -21.88 -28.79 11.01
C VAL A 305 -23.24 -28.16 11.24
N ASP A 306 -24.32 -28.93 11.04
CA ASP A 306 -25.68 -28.57 11.49
C ASP A 306 -25.89 -29.04 12.92
N PRO A 307 -25.93 -28.10 13.91
CA PRO A 307 -26.07 -28.49 15.31
C PRO A 307 -27.37 -29.25 15.60
N ARG A 308 -28.42 -29.04 14.82
CA ARG A 308 -29.70 -29.76 14.99
C ARG A 308 -29.61 -31.24 14.64
N GLN A 309 -28.62 -31.61 13.82
CA GLN A 309 -28.36 -32.98 13.40
C GLN A 309 -27.17 -33.61 14.12
N TRP A 310 -26.46 -32.85 14.94
CA TRP A 310 -25.27 -33.31 15.64
C TRP A 310 -25.61 -34.37 16.69
N LYS A 311 -24.96 -35.52 16.59
CA LYS A 311 -25.09 -36.62 17.54
C LYS A 311 -23.73 -37.23 17.79
N THR A 312 -23.40 -37.44 19.03
CA THR A 312 -22.15 -38.12 19.47
C THR A 312 -22.37 -39.62 19.77
N THR A 313 -23.41 -40.25 19.19
CA THR A 313 -23.73 -41.65 19.36
C THR A 313 -22.91 -42.56 18.44
N GLY A 314 -22.72 -43.81 18.85
CA GLY A 314 -21.99 -44.81 18.06
C GLY A 314 -20.48 -44.90 18.37
N LYS A 315 -19.83 -45.94 17.85
CA LYS A 315 -18.41 -46.23 18.09
C LYS A 315 -17.47 -45.16 17.60
N LYS A 316 -17.79 -44.54 16.45
CA LYS A 316 -17.00 -43.43 15.82
C LYS A 316 -16.78 -42.26 16.77
N TRP A 317 -17.70 -42.00 17.70
CA TRP A 317 -17.67 -40.85 18.59
C TRP A 317 -17.24 -41.20 20.02
N GLN A 318 -16.68 -42.39 20.23
CA GLN A 318 -16.32 -42.88 21.55
C GLN A 318 -15.26 -42.01 22.23
N ASP A 319 -14.22 -41.60 21.48
CA ASP A 319 -13.13 -40.79 22.01
C ASP A 319 -13.61 -39.41 22.45
N ILE A 320 -14.48 -38.80 21.68
CA ILE A 320 -15.11 -37.52 21.99
C ILE A 320 -15.96 -37.61 23.26
N ARG A 321 -16.83 -38.64 23.36
CA ARG A 321 -17.60 -38.86 24.59
C ARG A 321 -16.69 -39.09 25.81
N THR A 322 -15.59 -39.82 25.62
CA THR A 322 -14.60 -40.05 26.68
C THR A 322 -13.96 -38.75 27.12
N ALA A 323 -13.56 -37.87 26.19
CA ALA A 323 -13.01 -36.55 26.48
C ALA A 323 -14.01 -35.68 27.29
N ILE A 324 -15.26 -35.58 26.80
CA ILE A 324 -16.32 -34.82 27.48
C ILE A 324 -16.58 -35.35 28.89
N ASN A 325 -16.72 -36.67 29.04
CA ASN A 325 -16.99 -37.29 30.34
C ASN A 325 -15.80 -37.15 31.31
N LYS A 326 -14.57 -37.17 30.79
CA LYS A 326 -13.36 -36.94 31.59
C LYS A 326 -13.35 -35.48 32.08
N ALA A 327 -13.53 -34.50 31.22
CA ALA A 327 -13.58 -33.09 31.60
C ALA A 327 -14.64 -32.82 32.66
N LYS A 328 -15.87 -33.30 32.46
CA LYS A 328 -16.96 -33.16 33.45
C LYS A 328 -16.63 -33.79 34.81
N ARG A 329 -16.01 -34.97 34.81
CA ARG A 329 -15.59 -35.64 36.06
C ARG A 329 -14.46 -34.91 36.78
N SER A 330 -13.62 -34.20 36.04
CA SER A 330 -12.56 -33.36 36.61
C SER A 330 -13.06 -31.97 37.05
N GLY A 331 -14.36 -31.74 37.11
CA GLY A 331 -14.92 -30.45 37.52
C GLY A 331 -14.77 -29.32 36.50
N ILE A 332 -14.40 -29.65 35.25
CA ILE A 332 -14.24 -28.65 34.20
C ILE A 332 -15.63 -28.26 33.66
N SER A 333 -15.89 -26.96 33.61
CA SER A 333 -17.09 -26.35 33.04
C SER A 333 -16.73 -25.52 31.81
N ASP A 334 -17.74 -25.23 31.02
CA ASP A 334 -17.66 -24.35 29.86
C ASP A 334 -18.45 -23.08 30.09
N VAL A 335 -17.94 -21.96 29.55
CA VAL A 335 -18.59 -20.65 29.62
C VAL A 335 -18.58 -20.01 28.25
N MET A 336 -19.78 -19.64 27.77
CA MET A 336 -19.97 -18.85 26.55
C MET A 336 -20.14 -17.38 26.92
N SER A 337 -19.31 -16.51 26.35
CA SER A 337 -19.34 -15.06 26.62
C SER A 337 -18.88 -14.27 25.39
N THR A 338 -18.78 -12.97 25.53
CA THR A 338 -17.88 -12.13 24.72
C THR A 338 -16.62 -11.87 25.53
N PHE A 339 -15.52 -11.53 24.85
CA PHE A 339 -14.26 -11.23 25.55
C PHE A 339 -14.41 -10.04 26.51
N ASN A 340 -15.19 -9.02 26.11
CA ASN A 340 -15.40 -7.81 26.92
C ASN A 340 -16.30 -8.05 28.15
N GLU A 341 -17.19 -9.03 28.09
CA GLU A 341 -18.07 -9.40 29.22
C GLU A 341 -17.39 -10.38 30.17
N ALA A 342 -16.31 -11.03 29.75
CA ALA A 342 -15.55 -11.94 30.61
C ALA A 342 -14.87 -11.17 31.77
N PRO A 343 -14.78 -11.75 32.97
CA PRO A 343 -14.03 -11.17 34.08
C PRO A 343 -12.58 -10.84 33.73
N ASN A 344 -11.97 -9.87 34.38
CA ASN A 344 -10.61 -9.41 34.05
C ASN A 344 -9.58 -10.51 34.18
N ASP A 345 -9.64 -11.31 35.23
CA ASP A 345 -8.77 -12.46 35.48
C ASP A 345 -8.86 -13.53 34.38
N ILE A 346 -10.05 -13.74 33.83
CA ILE A 346 -10.26 -14.65 32.70
C ILE A 346 -9.66 -14.06 31.41
N ARG A 347 -9.81 -12.78 31.17
CA ARG A 347 -9.22 -12.11 29.99
C ARG A 347 -7.69 -12.18 30.02
N GLU A 348 -7.08 -11.88 31.16
CA GLU A 348 -5.64 -11.97 31.36
C GLU A 348 -5.13 -13.41 31.12
N GLN A 349 -5.85 -14.43 31.60
CA GLN A 349 -5.50 -15.82 31.34
C GLN A 349 -5.62 -16.19 29.84
N ILE A 350 -6.62 -15.68 29.13
CA ILE A 350 -6.78 -15.92 27.67
C ILE A 350 -5.61 -15.28 26.91
N GLU A 351 -5.22 -14.05 27.26
CA GLU A 351 -4.07 -13.36 26.69
C GLU A 351 -2.78 -14.16 26.94
N GLU A 352 -2.56 -14.62 28.17
CA GLU A 352 -1.41 -15.46 28.54
C GLU A 352 -1.34 -16.75 27.72
N ILE A 353 -2.46 -17.47 27.58
CA ILE A 353 -2.55 -18.68 26.74
C ILE A 353 -2.19 -18.36 25.29
N SER A 354 -2.63 -17.22 24.79
CA SER A 354 -2.34 -16.77 23.44
C SER A 354 -0.86 -16.49 23.22
N GLU A 355 -0.22 -15.79 24.16
CA GLU A 355 1.20 -15.50 24.11
C GLU A 355 2.05 -16.76 24.18
N GLN A 356 1.74 -17.68 25.11
CA GLN A 356 2.42 -18.97 25.24
C GLN A 356 2.31 -19.77 23.94
N TRP A 357 1.12 -19.82 23.34
CA TRP A 357 0.91 -20.53 22.09
C TRP A 357 1.73 -19.91 20.93
N ALA A 358 1.80 -18.59 20.84
CA ALA A 358 2.57 -17.88 19.82
C ALA A 358 4.08 -18.13 19.97
N GLN A 359 4.60 -18.14 21.20
CA GLN A 359 6.01 -18.43 21.50
C GLN A 359 6.44 -19.85 21.12
N LEU A 360 5.53 -20.81 21.13
CA LEU A 360 5.78 -22.21 20.73
C LEU A 360 5.85 -22.40 19.19
N LYS A 361 5.50 -21.40 18.41
CA LYS A 361 5.51 -21.48 16.95
C LYS A 361 6.81 -20.93 16.37
N ALA A 362 7.33 -21.60 15.36
CA ALA A 362 8.53 -21.15 14.64
C ALA A 362 8.29 -19.93 13.74
N LEU A 363 7.04 -19.63 13.41
CA LEU A 363 6.64 -18.52 12.55
C LEU A 363 5.72 -17.57 13.32
N PRO A 364 5.78 -16.26 13.05
CA PRO A 364 4.84 -15.31 13.65
C PRO A 364 3.40 -15.62 13.25
N GLU A 365 2.45 -15.13 14.05
CA GLU A 365 1.03 -15.29 13.77
C GLU A 365 0.64 -14.72 12.41
N MET A 366 -0.14 -15.47 11.67
CA MET A 366 -0.63 -15.10 10.35
C MET A 366 -1.91 -14.27 10.49
N LYS A 367 -1.75 -12.95 10.68
CA LYS A 367 -2.85 -11.98 10.91
C LYS A 367 -3.79 -11.73 9.72
N PHE A 368 -3.84 -12.62 8.73
CA PHE A 368 -4.65 -12.40 7.53
C PHE A 368 -5.99 -13.13 7.60
N THR A 369 -5.95 -14.42 7.90
CA THR A 369 -7.11 -15.31 7.97
C THR A 369 -7.17 -16.10 9.27
N LEU A 370 -6.38 -15.70 10.25
CA LEU A 370 -6.40 -16.24 11.61
C LEU A 370 -6.41 -15.06 12.58
N GLY A 371 -7.44 -14.99 13.42
CA GLY A 371 -7.56 -13.97 14.45
C GLY A 371 -6.59 -14.15 15.60
N GLY A 372 -6.25 -13.04 16.23
CA GLY A 372 -5.53 -12.98 17.50
C GLY A 372 -6.43 -12.50 18.63
N VAL A 373 -5.82 -12.07 19.72
CA VAL A 373 -6.56 -11.51 20.87
C VAL A 373 -7.25 -10.20 20.53
N GLU A 374 -6.65 -9.38 19.63
CA GLU A 374 -7.23 -8.09 19.21
C GLU A 374 -8.63 -8.25 18.60
N GLU A 375 -8.84 -9.29 17.81
CA GLU A 375 -10.11 -9.58 17.16
C GLU A 375 -11.20 -10.07 18.13
N LEU A 376 -10.82 -10.59 19.29
CA LEU A 376 -11.76 -11.00 20.34
C LEU A 376 -12.52 -9.82 20.96
N HIS A 377 -11.97 -8.61 20.89
CA HIS A 377 -12.61 -7.40 21.44
C HIS A 377 -13.86 -6.96 20.67
N ASP A 378 -14.11 -7.47 19.48
CA ASP A 378 -15.35 -7.16 18.75
C ASP A 378 -16.55 -7.82 19.47
N PRO A 379 -17.56 -7.03 19.91
CA PRO A 379 -18.69 -7.54 20.69
C PRO A 379 -19.57 -8.56 19.94
N ARG A 380 -19.40 -8.71 18.65
CA ARG A 380 -20.11 -9.71 17.82
C ARG A 380 -19.45 -11.08 17.88
N VAL A 381 -18.17 -11.13 18.26
CA VAL A 381 -17.40 -12.37 18.43
C VAL A 381 -17.79 -13.03 19.75
N ARG A 382 -18.11 -14.32 19.72
CA ARG A 382 -18.32 -15.11 20.92
C ARG A 382 -17.09 -15.92 21.23
N ILE A 383 -16.75 -16.01 22.52
CA ILE A 383 -15.73 -16.90 23.03
C ILE A 383 -16.38 -18.03 23.83
N LEU A 384 -15.83 -19.22 23.71
CA LEU A 384 -16.18 -20.35 24.56
C LEU A 384 -14.89 -20.82 25.23
N TYR A 385 -14.84 -20.77 26.55
CA TYR A 385 -13.67 -21.19 27.31
C TYR A 385 -14.00 -22.27 28.33
N ALA A 386 -13.04 -23.16 28.56
CA ALA A 386 -13.11 -24.21 29.59
C ALA A 386 -12.38 -23.73 30.84
N ILE A 387 -13.02 -23.88 31.99
CA ILE A 387 -12.52 -23.44 33.30
C ILE A 387 -12.64 -24.58 34.31
N ASP A 388 -11.63 -24.77 35.15
CA ASP A 388 -11.66 -25.75 36.25
C ASP A 388 -12.31 -25.15 37.51
N ALA A 389 -12.37 -25.96 38.56
CA ALA A 389 -12.96 -25.59 39.86
C ALA A 389 -12.13 -24.50 40.58
N GLU A 390 -10.86 -24.37 40.25
CA GLU A 390 -9.92 -23.40 40.81
C GLU A 390 -9.97 -22.04 40.08
N GLY A 391 -10.72 -21.93 39.01
CA GLY A 391 -10.83 -20.72 38.21
C GLY A 391 -9.75 -20.58 37.14
N THR A 392 -9.06 -21.67 36.78
CA THR A 392 -8.02 -21.69 35.74
C THR A 392 -8.65 -21.93 34.37
N VAL A 393 -8.36 -21.06 33.40
CA VAL A 393 -8.75 -21.25 32.01
C VAL A 393 -7.84 -22.28 31.36
N LEU A 394 -8.40 -23.40 30.92
CA LEU A 394 -7.68 -24.50 30.30
C LEU A 394 -7.60 -24.42 28.79
N GLY A 395 -8.57 -23.78 28.15
CA GLY A 395 -8.62 -23.58 26.71
C GLY A 395 -9.73 -22.62 26.31
N VAL A 396 -9.62 -22.08 25.14
CA VAL A 396 -10.54 -21.08 24.58
C VAL A 396 -10.69 -21.23 23.07
N THR A 397 -11.90 -21.00 22.59
CA THR A 397 -12.22 -20.92 21.17
C THR A 397 -13.00 -19.65 20.89
N SER A 398 -12.81 -19.03 19.72
CA SER A 398 -13.65 -17.91 19.27
C SER A 398 -14.50 -18.28 18.05
N TRP A 399 -15.62 -17.63 17.95
CA TRP A 399 -16.69 -17.96 17.01
C TRP A 399 -17.18 -16.68 16.31
N LEU A 400 -16.77 -16.52 15.06
CA LEU A 400 -17.10 -15.39 14.22
C LEU A 400 -18.52 -15.56 13.65
N PRO A 401 -19.35 -14.51 13.65
CA PRO A 401 -20.71 -14.61 13.14
C PRO A 401 -20.73 -14.64 11.60
N THR A 402 -21.65 -15.42 11.05
CA THR A 402 -21.98 -15.47 9.61
C THR A 402 -23.41 -15.01 9.43
N TRP A 403 -23.62 -14.05 8.52
CA TRP A 403 -24.95 -13.48 8.28
C TRP A 403 -25.53 -13.87 6.94
N ARG A 404 -26.85 -13.90 6.89
CA ARG A 404 -27.67 -13.93 5.68
C ARG A 404 -28.95 -13.13 5.93
N ASP A 405 -29.29 -12.24 4.99
CA ASP A 405 -30.45 -11.37 5.10
C ASP A 405 -30.53 -10.62 6.45
N GLY A 406 -29.41 -10.11 6.93
CA GLY A 406 -29.29 -9.38 8.19
C GLY A 406 -29.43 -10.23 9.46
N ARG A 407 -29.42 -11.57 9.36
CA ARG A 407 -29.55 -12.50 10.49
C ARG A 407 -28.33 -13.38 10.62
N ILE A 408 -27.89 -13.63 11.83
CA ILE A 408 -26.83 -14.61 12.09
C ILE A 408 -27.40 -16.02 11.84
N ILE A 409 -26.86 -16.70 10.83
CA ILE A 409 -27.24 -18.05 10.44
C ILE A 409 -26.25 -19.12 10.92
N GLY A 410 -25.07 -18.72 11.34
CA GLY A 410 -24.02 -19.63 11.75
C GLY A 410 -22.85 -18.89 12.42
N ARG A 411 -21.88 -19.70 12.83
CA ARG A 411 -20.64 -19.17 13.41
C ARG A 411 -19.44 -19.97 12.90
N THR A 412 -18.35 -19.29 12.61
CA THR A 412 -17.09 -19.88 12.14
C THR A 412 -16.09 -19.92 13.27
N LEU A 413 -15.53 -21.09 13.54
CA LEU A 413 -14.41 -21.25 14.47
C LEU A 413 -13.18 -20.55 13.87
N ASP A 414 -12.55 -19.67 14.64
CA ASP A 414 -11.35 -18.96 14.24
C ASP A 414 -10.20 -19.21 15.21
N PHE A 415 -10.25 -18.58 16.37
CA PHE A 415 -9.23 -18.69 17.41
C PHE A 415 -9.42 -19.99 18.22
N MET A 416 -8.38 -20.82 18.33
CA MET A 416 -8.44 -22.08 19.06
C MET A 416 -7.11 -22.30 19.78
N ARG A 417 -7.10 -22.17 21.11
CA ARG A 417 -5.89 -22.24 21.93
C ARG A 417 -6.16 -22.89 23.28
N HIS A 418 -5.17 -23.56 23.80
CA HIS A 418 -5.22 -24.19 25.14
C HIS A 418 -3.87 -24.03 25.83
N ARG A 419 -3.86 -24.13 27.15
CA ARG A 419 -2.64 -24.22 27.94
C ARG A 419 -1.86 -25.49 27.60
N THR A 420 -0.55 -25.44 27.73
CA THR A 420 0.33 -26.59 27.45
C THR A 420 0.12 -27.77 28.41
N ASP A 421 -0.30 -27.47 29.62
CA ASP A 421 -0.58 -28.43 30.69
C ASP A 421 -2.07 -28.83 30.78
N SER A 422 -2.90 -28.41 29.84
CA SER A 422 -4.32 -28.77 29.79
C SER A 422 -4.52 -30.28 29.61
N PRO A 423 -5.57 -30.85 30.19
CA PRO A 423 -5.93 -32.23 29.96
C PRO A 423 -6.18 -32.54 28.50
N ASN A 424 -5.70 -33.69 28.02
CA ASN A 424 -6.01 -34.17 26.68
C ASN A 424 -7.54 -34.24 26.45
N GLY A 425 -8.00 -33.70 25.31
CA GLY A 425 -9.41 -33.68 24.93
C GLY A 425 -10.14 -32.40 25.31
N ILE A 426 -9.44 -31.35 25.78
CA ILE A 426 -10.06 -30.06 26.14
C ILE A 426 -10.63 -29.33 24.91
N MET A 427 -9.99 -29.46 23.75
CA MET A 427 -10.49 -28.85 22.52
C MET A 427 -11.72 -29.59 21.98
N GLU A 428 -11.73 -30.92 22.02
CA GLU A 428 -12.88 -31.74 21.70
C GLU A 428 -14.06 -31.45 22.63
N PHE A 429 -13.80 -31.24 23.93
CA PHE A 429 -14.80 -30.80 24.89
C PHE A 429 -15.43 -29.48 24.46
N LEU A 430 -14.62 -28.41 24.18
CA LEU A 430 -15.13 -27.09 23.81
C LEU A 430 -15.90 -27.12 22.48
N ILE A 431 -15.35 -27.78 21.45
CA ILE A 431 -16.01 -27.83 20.15
C ILE A 431 -17.36 -28.56 20.24
N CYS A 432 -17.41 -29.65 20.98
CA CYS A 432 -18.65 -30.44 21.08
C CYS A 432 -19.72 -29.77 21.91
N LEU A 433 -19.34 -29.00 22.93
CA LEU A 433 -20.33 -28.29 23.76
C LEU A 433 -21.03 -27.14 23.06
N LEU A 434 -20.41 -26.58 22.04
CA LEU A 434 -21.08 -25.58 21.21
C LEU A 434 -22.38 -26.10 20.57
N TYR A 435 -22.50 -27.43 20.37
CA TYR A 435 -23.61 -28.12 19.71
C TYR A 435 -24.58 -28.80 20.69
N THR A 436 -24.30 -28.74 21.98
CA THR A 436 -25.16 -29.31 23.03
C THR A 436 -25.84 -28.26 23.86
#